data_7994e4c2f3673e649db92ed2dcad7ab9
#
_entry.id   7994e4c2f3673e649db92ed2dcad7ab9
#
_cell.length_a   1.000
_cell.length_b   1.000
_cell.length_c   1.000
_cell.angle_alpha   90.00
_cell.angle_beta   90.00
_cell.angle_gamma   90.00
#
_symmetry.space_group_name_H-M   'P 1'
#
loop_
_entity.id
_entity.type
_entity.pdbx_description
1 polymer ?
#
loop_
_entity_poly.entity_id
_entity_poly.type
_entity_poly.pdbx_seq_one_letter_code
_entity_poly.pdbx_strand_id
1 'polypeptide(L)'
;VRANRDTLYTVGFYDNLNGIHIEQPDNGIFQSALVLDENGFAKDYVWTPGGFDVNPSDGFVLVIFRIGLEEGIEKARAAQKTLSVSDIGSRTYVTPKYSKAGRDALWSKLNKQAIGSGIFLEYAFDHDTIDPLTRSLSNAAGWGGMAFSVNNYQMSTNIKGTQCMQTTFEDPRVDEFWSFTLYDAEG
;
A
#
# COMPACT_ATOMS: atom_id res chain seq x y z
N VAL A 1 8.66 2.43 -5.17
CA VAL A 1 7.85 2.49 -3.92
C VAL A 1 8.80 2.39 -2.75
N ARG A 2 8.62 3.26 -1.79
CA ARG A 2 9.37 3.25 -0.54
C ARG A 2 8.41 2.84 0.57
N ALA A 3 8.74 1.74 1.25
CA ALA A 3 7.93 1.29 2.37
C ALA A 3 8.04 2.29 3.53
N ASN A 4 6.92 2.51 4.19
CA ASN A 4 6.88 3.25 5.43
C ASN A 4 7.74 2.52 6.48
N ARG A 5 8.41 3.24 7.36
CA ARG A 5 9.28 2.71 8.41
C ARG A 5 8.58 2.53 9.75
N ASP A 6 7.34 2.99 9.86
CA ASP A 6 6.56 2.99 11.10
C ASP A 6 5.70 1.73 11.25
N THR A 7 5.71 0.86 10.24
CA THR A 7 4.94 -0.39 10.25
C THR A 7 5.74 -1.58 9.72
N LEU A 8 5.44 -2.78 10.22
CA LEU A 8 5.83 -4.03 9.57
C LEU A 8 4.83 -4.38 8.48
N TYR A 9 5.32 -4.95 7.40
CA TYR A 9 4.51 -5.42 6.29
C TYR A 9 4.51 -6.94 6.22
N THR A 10 3.33 -7.51 5.99
CA THR A 10 3.15 -8.90 5.54
C THR A 10 2.37 -8.86 4.23
N VAL A 11 2.87 -9.53 3.22
CA VAL A 11 2.26 -9.50 1.88
C VAL A 11 2.02 -10.92 1.41
N GLY A 12 0.80 -11.19 0.96
CA GLY A 12 0.40 -12.47 0.39
C GLY A 12 -0.41 -12.29 -0.89
N PHE A 13 -0.30 -13.28 -1.78
CA PHE A 13 -1.04 -13.31 -3.04
C PHE A 13 -1.94 -14.55 -3.06
N TYR A 14 -3.25 -14.37 -3.20
CA TYR A 14 -4.24 -15.41 -2.95
C TYR A 14 -5.21 -15.56 -4.10
N ASP A 15 -5.58 -16.80 -4.41
CA ASP A 15 -6.68 -17.11 -5.34
C ASP A 15 -8.02 -16.77 -4.67
N ASN A 16 -8.73 -15.81 -5.25
CA ASN A 16 -9.98 -15.27 -4.71
C ASN A 16 -11.23 -15.76 -5.44
N LEU A 17 -11.15 -16.89 -6.15
CA LEU A 17 -12.29 -17.40 -6.94
C LEU A 17 -13.55 -17.63 -6.10
N ASN A 18 -13.39 -18.11 -4.88
CA ASN A 18 -14.49 -18.40 -3.96
C ASN A 18 -14.67 -17.32 -2.87
N GLY A 19 -13.88 -16.26 -2.91
CA GLY A 19 -13.68 -15.36 -1.79
C GLY A 19 -12.56 -15.86 -0.87
N ILE A 20 -12.03 -14.99 -0.04
CA ILE A 20 -11.09 -15.32 1.03
C ILE A 20 -11.58 -14.72 2.33
N HIS A 21 -11.28 -15.37 3.44
CA HIS A 21 -11.46 -14.81 4.78
C HIS A 21 -10.13 -14.32 5.34
N ILE A 22 -10.13 -13.11 5.85
CA ILE A 22 -8.94 -12.47 6.46
C ILE A 22 -9.23 -12.29 7.95
N GLU A 23 -8.29 -12.70 8.79
CA GLU A 23 -8.38 -12.53 10.24
C GLU A 23 -7.20 -11.68 10.73
N GLN A 24 -7.52 -10.60 11.45
CA GLN A 24 -6.56 -9.72 12.13
C GLN A 24 -6.98 -9.51 13.59
N PRO A 25 -6.60 -10.43 14.50
CA PRO A 25 -7.01 -10.36 15.90
C PRO A 25 -6.53 -9.07 16.57
N ASP A 26 -7.30 -8.61 17.56
CA ASP A 26 -6.89 -7.45 18.36
C ASP A 26 -5.62 -7.76 19.17
N ASN A 27 -4.57 -7.05 18.86
CA ASN A 27 -3.27 -7.14 19.53
C ASN A 27 -2.94 -5.86 20.35
N GLY A 28 -3.89 -4.93 20.44
CA GLY A 28 -3.72 -3.65 21.12
C GLY A 28 -2.64 -2.75 20.51
N ILE A 29 -2.40 -2.88 19.20
CA ILE A 29 -1.53 -2.01 18.40
C ILE A 29 -2.20 -1.76 17.05
N PHE A 30 -1.79 -0.70 16.35
CA PHE A 30 -2.30 -0.42 15.02
C PHE A 30 -2.08 -1.61 14.07
N GLN A 31 -3.14 -1.99 13.37
CA GLN A 31 -3.06 -2.99 12.31
C GLN A 31 -4.07 -2.68 11.21
N SER A 32 -3.72 -3.02 9.98
CA SER A 32 -4.63 -2.88 8.85
C SER A 32 -4.35 -3.92 7.77
N ALA A 33 -5.39 -4.24 7.00
CA ALA A 33 -5.31 -5.06 5.81
C ALA A 33 -5.82 -4.26 4.60
N LEU A 34 -4.99 -4.16 3.57
CA LEU A 34 -5.35 -3.62 2.26
C LEU A 34 -5.43 -4.78 1.28
N VAL A 35 -6.55 -4.89 0.59
CA VAL A 35 -6.75 -5.90 -0.46
C VAL A 35 -6.77 -5.21 -1.81
N LEU A 36 -5.87 -5.62 -2.70
CA LEU A 36 -5.79 -5.13 -4.08
C LEU A 36 -6.17 -6.25 -5.05
N ASP A 37 -6.88 -5.91 -6.11
CA ASP A 37 -7.09 -6.81 -7.23
C ASP A 37 -5.85 -6.93 -8.14
N GLU A 38 -5.88 -7.81 -9.13
CA GLU A 38 -4.78 -8.00 -10.10
C GLU A 38 -4.47 -6.74 -10.92
N ASN A 39 -5.39 -5.81 -10.96
CA ASN A 39 -5.23 -4.53 -11.63
C ASN A 39 -4.65 -3.45 -10.71
N GLY A 40 -4.46 -3.73 -9.42
CA GLY A 40 -3.93 -2.80 -8.43
C GLY A 40 -4.97 -1.83 -7.87
N PHE A 41 -6.26 -2.11 -8.05
CA PHE A 41 -7.31 -1.35 -7.38
C PHE A 41 -7.56 -1.88 -5.98
N ALA A 42 -7.78 -0.96 -5.03
CA ALA A 42 -8.20 -1.32 -3.69
C ALA A 42 -9.63 -1.88 -3.73
N LYS A 43 -9.79 -3.12 -3.29
CA LYS A 43 -11.10 -3.77 -3.09
C LYS A 43 -11.60 -3.51 -1.68
N ASP A 44 -10.75 -3.71 -0.70
CA ASP A 44 -11.06 -3.54 0.71
C ASP A 44 -9.89 -2.91 1.44
N TYR A 45 -10.21 -2.11 2.45
CA TYR A 45 -9.27 -1.60 3.42
C TYR A 45 -9.90 -1.65 4.81
N VAL A 46 -9.34 -2.47 5.69
CA VAL A 46 -9.85 -2.69 7.05
C VAL A 46 -8.74 -2.42 8.06
N TRP A 47 -9.03 -1.54 9.03
CA TRP A 47 -8.11 -1.18 10.12
C TRP A 47 -8.67 -1.55 11.50
N THR A 48 -9.89 -2.05 11.57
CA THR A 48 -10.48 -2.58 12.80
C THR A 48 -10.04 -4.03 13.01
N PRO A 49 -9.74 -4.43 14.25
CA PRO A 49 -9.53 -5.84 14.57
C PRO A 49 -10.75 -6.70 14.26
N GLY A 50 -10.50 -7.96 13.93
CA GLY A 50 -11.52 -8.96 13.65
C GLY A 50 -11.37 -9.61 12.29
N GLY A 51 -12.30 -10.50 11.97
CA GLY A 51 -12.38 -11.19 10.69
C GLY A 51 -13.27 -10.44 9.70
N PHE A 52 -12.93 -10.52 8.41
CA PHE A 52 -13.77 -10.04 7.33
C PHE A 52 -13.60 -10.88 6.06
N ASP A 53 -14.66 -10.91 5.25
CA ASP A 53 -14.68 -11.66 3.99
C ASP A 53 -14.42 -10.73 2.81
N VAL A 54 -13.54 -11.15 1.91
CA VAL A 54 -13.34 -10.50 0.62
C VAL A 54 -14.22 -11.17 -0.42
N ASN A 55 -15.08 -10.40 -1.06
CA ASN A 55 -15.99 -10.93 -2.06
C ASN A 55 -15.27 -11.68 -3.19
N PRO A 56 -15.82 -12.80 -3.67
CA PRO A 56 -15.29 -13.57 -4.78
C PRO A 56 -14.97 -12.71 -6.01
N SER A 57 -13.93 -13.08 -6.75
CA SER A 57 -13.60 -12.51 -8.04
C SER A 57 -12.87 -13.54 -8.90
N ASP A 58 -12.91 -13.36 -10.20
CA ASP A 58 -12.28 -14.31 -11.14
C ASP A 58 -10.73 -14.29 -11.09
N GLY A 59 -10.16 -13.31 -10.40
CA GLY A 59 -8.72 -13.11 -10.30
C GLY A 59 -8.11 -13.51 -8.96
N PHE A 60 -6.85 -13.13 -8.81
CA PHE A 60 -6.12 -13.19 -7.56
C PHE A 60 -6.21 -11.84 -6.84
N VAL A 61 -5.99 -11.86 -5.54
CA VAL A 61 -5.86 -10.64 -4.74
C VAL A 61 -4.51 -10.59 -4.03
N LEU A 62 -3.97 -9.39 -3.92
CA LEU A 62 -2.82 -9.08 -3.10
C LEU A 62 -3.31 -8.53 -1.77
N VAL A 63 -2.99 -9.21 -0.68
CA VAL A 63 -3.29 -8.72 0.67
C VAL A 63 -2.02 -8.15 1.28
N ILE A 64 -2.10 -6.91 1.74
CA ILE A 64 -1.01 -6.19 2.40
C ILE A 64 -1.44 -5.87 3.81
N PHE A 65 -0.89 -6.58 4.77
CA PHE A 65 -1.05 -6.23 6.18
C PHE A 65 0.01 -5.22 6.61
N ARG A 66 -0.40 -4.29 7.47
CA ARG A 66 0.51 -3.37 8.16
C ARG A 66 0.27 -3.48 9.65
N ILE A 67 1.34 -3.48 10.42
CA ILE A 67 1.31 -3.53 11.89
C ILE A 67 2.21 -2.44 12.40
N GLY A 68 1.71 -1.60 13.30
CA GLY A 68 2.43 -0.47 13.88
C GLY A 68 3.62 -0.91 14.73
N LEU A 69 4.59 -0.03 14.85
CA LEU A 69 5.81 -0.23 15.64
C LEU A 69 5.82 0.61 16.93
N GLU A 70 4.73 1.28 17.24
CA GLU A 70 4.59 2.18 18.39
C GLU A 70 4.88 1.51 19.74
N GLU A 71 4.56 0.21 19.84
CA GLU A 71 4.79 -0.61 21.03
C GLU A 71 6.07 -1.49 20.92
N GLY A 72 6.88 -1.21 19.92
CA GLY A 72 8.14 -1.90 19.67
C GLY A 72 8.06 -3.13 18.76
N ILE A 73 9.21 -3.46 18.19
CA ILE A 73 9.36 -4.48 17.14
C ILE A 73 8.91 -5.88 17.58
N GLU A 74 9.14 -6.25 18.84
CA GLU A 74 8.82 -7.59 19.33
C GLU A 74 7.31 -7.80 19.46
N LYS A 75 6.57 -6.78 19.92
CA LYS A 75 5.10 -6.81 19.99
C LYS A 75 4.53 -6.84 18.57
N ALA A 76 5.05 -6.03 17.66
CA ALA A 76 4.62 -6.03 16.26
C ALA A 76 4.86 -7.38 15.57
N ARG A 77 6.01 -8.05 15.82
CA ARG A 77 6.28 -9.39 15.31
C ARG A 77 5.37 -10.46 15.93
N ALA A 78 5.00 -10.32 17.18
CA ALA A 78 4.04 -11.21 17.81
C ALA A 78 2.66 -11.08 17.15
N ALA A 79 2.18 -9.85 16.94
CA ALA A 79 0.95 -9.56 16.25
C ALA A 79 0.98 -10.06 14.80
N GLN A 80 2.09 -9.88 14.09
CA GLN A 80 2.26 -10.37 12.73
C GLN A 80 2.01 -11.88 12.58
N LYS A 81 2.34 -12.67 13.59
CA LYS A 81 2.15 -14.12 13.60
C LYS A 81 0.70 -14.55 13.81
N THR A 82 -0.17 -13.66 14.25
CA THR A 82 -1.60 -13.94 14.47
C THR A 82 -2.46 -13.68 13.25
N LEU A 83 -1.92 -12.98 12.24
CA LEU A 83 -2.63 -12.73 11.00
C LEU A 83 -2.83 -14.01 10.20
N SER A 84 -4.01 -14.18 9.64
CA SER A 84 -4.27 -15.33 8.77
C SER A 84 -5.17 -14.98 7.58
N VAL A 85 -5.05 -15.80 6.55
CA VAL A 85 -5.94 -15.79 5.38
C VAL A 85 -6.38 -17.23 5.15
N SER A 86 -7.68 -17.45 5.07
CA SER A 86 -8.31 -18.77 4.83
C SER A 86 -9.24 -18.74 3.62
N ASP A 87 -9.88 -19.86 3.33
CA ASP A 87 -10.80 -20.07 2.20
C ASP A 87 -10.18 -19.82 0.83
N ILE A 88 -8.86 -19.95 0.76
CA ILE A 88 -8.04 -19.67 -0.42
C ILE A 88 -8.36 -20.68 -1.52
N GLY A 89 -8.60 -20.21 -2.73
CA GLY A 89 -8.76 -21.07 -3.90
C GLY A 89 -7.49 -21.88 -4.21
N SER A 90 -7.63 -22.87 -5.08
CA SER A 90 -6.55 -23.83 -5.39
C SER A 90 -5.76 -23.49 -6.65
N ARG A 91 -6.10 -22.42 -7.35
CA ARG A 91 -5.38 -22.01 -8.57
C ARG A 91 -3.97 -21.53 -8.24
N THR A 92 -3.04 -21.83 -9.12
CA THR A 92 -1.68 -21.29 -9.02
C THR A 92 -1.56 -20.06 -9.89
N TYR A 93 -1.05 -18.97 -9.30
CA TYR A 93 -0.78 -17.75 -10.08
C TYR A 93 0.32 -17.99 -11.10
N VAL A 94 0.04 -17.68 -12.34
CA VAL A 94 1.00 -17.75 -13.44
C VAL A 94 1.50 -16.35 -13.73
N THR A 95 2.72 -16.06 -13.31
CA THR A 95 3.35 -14.76 -13.57
C THR A 95 3.44 -14.48 -15.07
N PRO A 96 2.88 -13.37 -15.57
CA PRO A 96 3.03 -12.99 -16.96
C PRO A 96 4.50 -12.83 -17.35
N LYS A 97 4.85 -13.32 -18.53
CA LYS A 97 6.24 -13.27 -19.04
C LYS A 97 6.53 -11.89 -19.64
N TYR A 98 6.91 -10.95 -18.81
CA TYR A 98 7.38 -9.65 -19.27
C TYR A 98 8.91 -9.62 -19.41
N SER A 99 9.41 -8.91 -20.43
CA SER A 99 10.81 -8.54 -20.49
C SER A 99 11.13 -7.56 -19.36
N LYS A 100 12.14 -7.91 -18.54
CA LYS A 100 12.58 -7.00 -17.46
C LYS A 100 12.97 -5.63 -18.01
N ALA A 101 13.74 -5.60 -19.10
CA ALA A 101 14.16 -4.36 -19.74
C ALA A 101 12.95 -3.51 -20.24
N GLY A 102 11.95 -4.18 -20.84
CA GLY A 102 10.72 -3.50 -21.30
C GLY A 102 9.93 -2.93 -20.14
N ARG A 103 9.76 -3.70 -19.07
CA ARG A 103 9.10 -3.24 -17.84
C ARG A 103 9.82 -2.02 -17.24
N ASP A 104 11.13 -2.12 -17.07
CA ASP A 104 11.92 -1.05 -16.42
C ASP A 104 11.93 0.23 -17.27
N ALA A 105 11.96 0.12 -18.60
CA ALA A 105 11.85 1.24 -19.53
C ALA A 105 10.46 1.91 -19.45
N LEU A 106 9.38 1.11 -19.44
CA LEU A 106 8.02 1.62 -19.31
C LEU A 106 7.82 2.29 -17.95
N TRP A 107 8.24 1.64 -16.87
CA TRP A 107 8.18 2.21 -15.53
C TRP A 107 8.91 3.55 -15.43
N SER A 108 10.14 3.62 -15.96
CA SER A 108 10.93 4.86 -15.96
C SER A 108 10.23 5.99 -16.72
N LYS A 109 9.61 5.68 -17.86
CA LYS A 109 8.85 6.65 -18.65
C LYS A 109 7.64 7.17 -17.88
N LEU A 110 6.81 6.26 -17.35
CA LEU A 110 5.59 6.61 -16.62
C LEU A 110 5.91 7.37 -15.32
N ASN A 111 6.94 6.96 -14.59
CA ASN A 111 7.34 7.62 -13.35
C ASN A 111 7.82 9.06 -13.59
N LYS A 112 8.61 9.29 -14.64
CA LYS A 112 9.02 10.66 -15.03
C LYS A 112 7.81 11.53 -15.40
N GLN A 113 6.84 10.96 -16.10
CA GLN A 113 5.63 11.65 -16.50
C GLN A 113 4.75 11.96 -15.29
N ALA A 114 4.59 11.02 -14.35
CA ALA A 114 3.85 11.22 -13.11
C ALA A 114 4.43 12.37 -12.26
N ILE A 115 5.75 12.37 -12.05
CA ILE A 115 6.43 13.43 -11.30
C ILE A 115 6.27 14.79 -11.98
N GLY A 116 6.36 14.84 -13.31
CA GLY A 116 6.23 16.08 -14.09
C GLY A 116 4.81 16.61 -14.20
N SER A 117 3.80 15.78 -14.05
CA SER A 117 2.38 16.16 -14.21
C SER A 117 1.75 16.77 -12.95
N GLY A 118 2.40 16.66 -11.79
CA GLY A 118 1.78 17.04 -10.52
C GLY A 118 0.54 16.22 -10.17
N ILE A 119 0.31 15.11 -10.88
CA ILE A 119 -0.77 14.16 -10.56
C ILE A 119 -0.40 13.53 -9.22
N PHE A 120 -1.02 14.03 -8.18
CA PHE A 120 -0.98 13.42 -6.87
C PHE A 120 -2.03 12.32 -6.80
N LEU A 121 -1.70 11.32 -6.01
CA LEU A 121 -2.36 10.04 -5.80
C LEU A 121 -3.77 10.13 -5.19
N GLU A 122 -4.37 11.31 -5.14
CA GLU A 122 -5.66 11.57 -4.48
C GLU A 122 -6.79 10.62 -4.91
N TYR A 123 -6.77 10.22 -6.18
CA TYR A 123 -7.84 9.39 -6.75
C TYR A 123 -7.31 8.09 -7.35
N ALA A 124 -6.03 7.82 -7.18
CA ALA A 124 -5.32 6.79 -7.92
C ALA A 124 -5.79 5.36 -7.65
N PHE A 125 -6.49 5.15 -6.56
CA PHE A 125 -6.80 3.81 -6.04
C PHE A 125 -8.30 3.60 -5.81
N ASP A 126 -9.13 4.59 -6.14
CA ASP A 126 -10.58 4.44 -6.14
C ASP A 126 -11.04 3.75 -7.42
N HIS A 127 -11.77 2.66 -7.25
CA HIS A 127 -12.02 1.67 -8.28
C HIS A 127 -12.73 2.18 -9.55
N ASP A 128 -13.66 3.13 -9.46
CA ASP A 128 -14.61 3.39 -10.55
C ASP A 128 -14.48 4.74 -11.25
N THR A 129 -13.56 5.59 -10.84
CA THR A 129 -13.51 6.98 -11.34
C THR A 129 -12.24 7.34 -12.07
N ILE A 130 -11.27 6.45 -12.13
CA ILE A 130 -9.94 6.76 -12.65
C ILE A 130 -9.78 6.36 -14.10
N ASP A 131 -9.32 7.30 -14.91
CA ASP A 131 -8.92 6.97 -16.27
C ASP A 131 -7.65 6.09 -16.31
N PRO A 132 -7.49 5.24 -17.35
CA PRO A 132 -6.39 4.28 -17.42
C PRO A 132 -4.99 4.91 -17.40
N LEU A 133 -4.85 6.15 -17.88
CA LEU A 133 -3.57 6.84 -17.90
C LEU A 133 -3.19 7.29 -16.48
N THR A 134 -4.08 7.99 -15.80
CA THR A 134 -3.88 8.43 -14.42
C THR A 134 -3.55 7.24 -13.51
N ARG A 135 -4.26 6.13 -13.67
CA ARG A 135 -3.97 4.90 -12.96
C ARG A 135 -2.55 4.37 -13.25
N SER A 136 -2.17 4.32 -14.52
CA SER A 136 -0.84 3.83 -14.90
C SER A 136 0.27 4.70 -14.34
N LEU A 137 0.09 6.02 -14.34
CA LEU A 137 1.01 6.99 -13.76
C LEU A 137 1.10 6.82 -12.23
N SER A 138 -0.02 6.67 -11.57
CA SER A 138 -0.08 6.48 -10.12
C SER A 138 0.60 5.18 -9.68
N ASN A 139 0.32 4.08 -10.36
CA ASN A 139 0.98 2.80 -10.10
C ASN A 139 2.51 2.86 -10.34
N ALA A 140 2.96 3.61 -11.32
CA ALA A 140 4.38 3.79 -11.58
C ALA A 140 5.05 4.65 -10.50
N ALA A 141 4.36 5.64 -9.96
CA ALA A 141 4.86 6.50 -8.89
C ALA A 141 4.82 5.80 -7.52
N GLY A 142 3.77 4.98 -7.25
CA GLY A 142 3.61 4.32 -5.96
C GLY A 142 2.44 3.35 -5.93
N TRP A 143 2.62 2.13 -6.44
CA TRP A 143 1.60 1.08 -6.34
C TRP A 143 1.28 0.73 -4.88
N GLY A 144 0.09 0.20 -4.63
CA GLY A 144 -0.35 -0.19 -3.29
C GLY A 144 -0.74 0.98 -2.39
N GLY A 145 -1.08 2.11 -2.99
CA GLY A 145 -1.67 3.23 -2.28
C GLY A 145 -3.11 2.97 -1.89
N MET A 146 -3.64 3.84 -1.06
CA MET A 146 -5.01 3.80 -0.56
C MET A 146 -5.74 5.05 -1.01
N ALA A 147 -7.08 4.99 -1.00
CA ALA A 147 -7.91 6.15 -1.27
C ALA A 147 -7.54 7.32 -0.35
N PHE A 148 -7.66 8.54 -0.86
CA PHE A 148 -7.32 9.76 -0.12
C PHE A 148 -8.10 9.92 1.19
N SER A 149 -9.34 9.42 1.21
CA SER A 149 -10.18 9.38 2.42
C SER A 149 -9.60 8.52 3.55
N VAL A 150 -8.68 7.61 3.21
CA VAL A 150 -8.08 6.67 4.15
C VAL A 150 -6.64 7.05 4.49
N ASN A 151 -5.90 7.57 3.51
CA ASN A 151 -4.50 7.91 3.69
C ASN A 151 -4.09 9.07 2.79
N ASN A 152 -3.43 10.06 3.37
CA ASN A 152 -2.94 11.23 2.67
C ASN A 152 -1.41 11.27 2.71
N TYR A 153 -0.78 11.50 1.56
CA TYR A 153 0.66 11.66 1.45
C TYR A 153 1.00 13.08 1.01
N GLN A 154 1.79 13.76 1.82
CA GLN A 154 2.40 15.02 1.41
C GLN A 154 3.89 14.79 1.15
N MET A 155 4.34 15.11 -0.04
CA MET A 155 5.74 14.93 -0.42
C MET A 155 6.39 16.28 -0.74
N SER A 156 7.54 16.53 -0.13
CA SER A 156 8.45 17.61 -0.54
C SER A 156 9.65 17.00 -1.23
N THR A 157 10.00 17.51 -2.40
CA THR A 157 11.16 17.02 -3.14
C THR A 157 12.36 17.94 -2.97
N ASN A 158 13.55 17.32 -2.93
CA ASN A 158 14.85 18.02 -3.07
C ASN A 158 15.18 18.99 -1.95
N ILE A 159 15.21 18.54 -0.72
CA ILE A 159 15.93 19.25 0.32
C ILE A 159 17.42 19.13 -0.02
N LYS A 160 17.95 20.11 -0.70
CA LYS A 160 19.39 20.22 -0.97
C LYS A 160 20.01 21.07 0.12
N GLY A 161 20.87 20.49 0.93
CA GLY A 161 21.60 21.28 1.89
C GLY A 161 22.49 20.48 2.82
N THR A 162 23.57 21.09 3.23
CA THR A 162 24.49 20.61 4.28
C THR A 162 24.20 21.26 5.63
N GLN A 163 23.14 22.08 5.73
CA GLN A 163 22.76 22.79 6.94
C GLN A 163 21.59 22.11 7.64
N CYS A 164 21.52 22.23 8.95
CA CYS A 164 20.33 21.88 9.71
C CYS A 164 19.13 22.68 9.20
N MET A 165 18.03 22.01 8.97
CA MET A 165 16.78 22.63 8.55
C MET A 165 15.71 22.34 9.58
N GLN A 166 14.83 23.30 9.78
CA GLN A 166 13.64 23.15 10.60
C GLN A 166 12.42 23.36 9.70
N THR A 167 11.45 22.47 9.82
CA THR A 167 10.13 22.65 9.23
C THR A 167 9.08 22.69 10.32
N THR A 168 8.01 23.43 10.08
CA THR A 168 6.83 23.47 10.95
C THR A 168 5.62 23.16 10.09
N PHE A 169 4.78 22.29 10.57
CA PHE A 169 3.52 21.96 9.93
C PHE A 169 2.42 21.86 10.99
N GLU A 170 1.16 22.06 10.57
CA GLU A 170 0.02 21.89 11.44
C GLU A 170 -0.21 20.41 11.73
N ASP A 171 -0.72 20.12 12.94
CA ASP A 171 -1.15 18.75 13.28
C ASP A 171 -2.21 18.30 12.26
N PRO A 172 -1.97 17.20 11.55
CA PRO A 172 -2.85 16.75 10.48
C PRO A 172 -4.21 16.24 10.98
N ARG A 173 -4.43 16.09 12.29
CA ARG A 173 -5.69 15.67 12.92
C ARG A 173 -6.21 14.37 12.31
N VAL A 174 -5.40 13.34 12.33
CA VAL A 174 -5.77 12.00 11.84
C VAL A 174 -6.28 11.13 12.99
N ASP A 175 -7.14 10.16 12.69
CA ASP A 175 -7.75 9.29 13.69
C ASP A 175 -6.77 8.24 14.23
N GLU A 176 -5.81 7.80 13.39
CA GLU A 176 -4.87 6.73 13.74
C GLU A 176 -3.46 7.27 14.03
N PHE A 177 -2.64 7.44 13.02
CA PHE A 177 -1.30 7.98 13.20
C PHE A 177 -0.82 8.81 12.01
N TRP A 178 0.15 9.63 12.24
CA TRP A 178 0.92 10.29 11.18
C TRP A 178 2.42 10.14 11.43
N SER A 179 3.19 10.23 10.39
CA SER A 179 4.64 10.19 10.48
C SER A 179 5.30 11.15 9.48
N PHE A 180 6.49 11.56 9.81
CA PHE A 180 7.38 12.33 8.93
C PHE A 180 8.62 11.49 8.66
N THR A 181 8.83 11.12 7.40
CA THR A 181 9.96 10.28 7.02
C THR A 181 10.85 10.99 6.02
N LEU A 182 12.14 11.05 6.33
CA LEU A 182 13.17 11.55 5.44
C LEU A 182 13.85 10.37 4.73
N TYR A 183 13.89 10.45 3.42
CA TYR A 183 14.57 9.45 2.58
C TYR A 183 15.79 10.06 1.91
N ASP A 184 16.86 9.29 1.80
CA ASP A 184 17.97 9.62 0.92
C ASP A 184 17.65 9.29 -0.57
N ALA A 185 18.63 9.42 -1.44
CA ALA A 185 18.43 9.15 -2.86
C ALA A 185 18.14 7.66 -3.17
N GLU A 186 18.50 6.78 -2.25
CA GLU A 186 18.34 5.33 -2.42
C GLU A 186 17.05 4.80 -1.78
N GLY A 187 16.48 5.53 -0.80
CA GLY A 187 15.18 5.23 -0.14
C GLY A 187 15.27 4.71 1.27
#